data_0d375514632edcc37c11618df8cca824
#
_entry.id   0d375514632edcc37c11618df8cca824
#
_cell.length_a   1.000
_cell.length_b   1.000
_cell.length_c   1.000
_cell.angle_alpha   90.00
_cell.angle_beta   90.00
_cell.angle_gamma   90.00
#
_symmetry.space_group_name_H-M   'P 1'
#
loop_
_entity.id
_entity.type
_entity.pdbx_description
1 polymer ?
#
loop_
_entity_poly.entity_id
_entity_poly.type
_entity_poly.pdbx_seq_one_letter_code
_entity_poly.pdbx_strand_id
1 'polypeptide(L)'
;MILKEFKTYFTEELSAIYPETEITSFFFLLIEEKLGFQRIDSVLKADFNIPSDVLAFFNKAIKRLQKEEPIQYILGNTEFYGLPFLVNKNTLIPRPETEELVEWIINEVTKLESKNVAKSLNVTSSAVEKSLTLLDIGTGTGCIPISLKQQLPNAIISAIDVSKKALITAKENAKLNSVEIDFFEVDILKTENLNVIANKMKQSFTKNEITSSHTSQHDVKLDIIISNPPYVRELEKAEIKNNVLENEPHLALFVDDNNPLIFYDKIADLAKLHLSENGFLFFEINQYLGKETVKMLEDKGFNNIELKKDFSGNDRMIKASF
;
A
#
# COMPACT_ATOMS: atom_id res chain seq x y z
N MET A 1 38.57 8.92 -0.99
CA MET A 1 38.22 7.74 -0.15
C MET A 1 37.80 6.62 -1.07
N ILE A 2 38.43 5.46 -0.91
CA ILE A 2 38.02 4.27 -1.68
C ILE A 2 36.85 3.55 -1.01
N LEU A 3 36.14 2.73 -1.78
CA LEU A 3 34.90 2.07 -1.33
C LEU A 3 35.10 1.21 -0.08
N LYS A 4 36.21 0.49 0.01
CA LYS A 4 36.55 -0.33 1.18
C LYS A 4 36.75 0.51 2.45
N GLU A 5 37.44 1.63 2.34
CA GLU A 5 37.64 2.57 3.47
C GLU A 5 36.32 3.17 3.91
N PHE A 6 35.49 3.54 2.93
CA PHE A 6 34.15 4.10 3.23
C PHE A 6 33.28 3.05 3.93
N LYS A 7 33.29 1.79 3.52
CA LYS A 7 32.53 0.72 4.18
C LYS A 7 32.91 0.59 5.65
N THR A 8 34.20 0.62 5.95
CA THR A 8 34.71 0.56 7.34
C THR A 8 34.25 1.76 8.14
N TYR A 9 34.45 2.96 7.61
CA TYR A 9 34.02 4.21 8.24
C TYR A 9 32.50 4.23 8.48
N PHE A 10 31.71 3.82 7.49
CA PHE A 10 30.23 3.73 7.59
C PHE A 10 29.80 2.79 8.73
N THR A 11 30.46 1.64 8.84
CA THR A 11 30.17 0.66 9.89
C THR A 11 30.51 1.21 11.27
N GLU A 12 31.67 1.82 11.43
CA GLU A 12 32.12 2.43 12.70
C GLU A 12 31.16 3.52 13.18
N GLU A 13 30.75 4.41 12.28
CA GLU A 13 29.85 5.54 12.60
C GLU A 13 28.44 5.13 13.05
N LEU A 14 27.97 3.93 12.67
CA LEU A 14 26.62 3.45 12.93
C LEU A 14 26.55 2.29 13.93
N SER A 15 27.66 1.68 14.29
CA SER A 15 27.72 0.47 15.13
C SER A 15 27.12 0.64 16.54
N ALA A 16 27.08 1.87 17.06
CA ALA A 16 26.47 2.16 18.35
C ALA A 16 24.93 2.20 18.33
N ILE A 17 24.32 2.27 17.13
CA ILE A 17 22.88 2.51 16.95
C ILE A 17 22.19 1.29 16.32
N TYR A 18 22.85 0.66 15.35
CA TYR A 18 22.28 -0.41 14.54
C TYR A 18 23.06 -1.71 14.62
N PRO A 19 22.43 -2.87 14.49
CA PRO A 19 23.12 -4.14 14.34
C PRO A 19 23.87 -4.22 12.99
N GLU A 20 24.95 -4.97 12.94
CA GLU A 20 25.83 -5.08 11.77
C GLU A 20 25.08 -5.49 10.48
N THR A 21 24.08 -6.35 10.60
CA THR A 21 23.25 -6.79 9.47
C THR A 21 22.47 -5.66 8.84
N GLU A 22 21.92 -4.75 9.67
CA GLU A 22 21.17 -3.59 9.22
C GLU A 22 22.09 -2.53 8.59
N ILE A 23 23.25 -2.26 9.22
CA ILE A 23 24.29 -1.37 8.67
C ILE A 23 24.76 -1.86 7.30
N THR A 24 24.99 -3.15 7.17
CA THR A 24 25.39 -3.77 5.90
C THR A 24 24.32 -3.59 4.83
N SER A 25 23.06 -3.73 5.18
CA SER A 25 21.93 -3.50 4.27
C SER A 25 21.86 -2.04 3.83
N PHE A 26 22.00 -1.10 4.76
CA PHE A 26 22.02 0.35 4.43
C PHE A 26 23.19 0.69 3.50
N PHE A 27 24.37 0.15 3.74
CA PHE A 27 25.50 0.37 2.88
C PHE A 27 25.23 -0.10 1.44
N PHE A 28 24.63 -1.29 1.26
CA PHE A 28 24.31 -1.80 -0.06
C PHE A 28 23.26 -0.96 -0.77
N LEU A 29 22.22 -0.54 -0.08
CA LEU A 29 21.19 0.35 -0.65
C LEU A 29 21.81 1.68 -1.11
N LEU A 30 22.73 2.25 -0.33
CA LEU A 30 23.40 3.51 -0.70
C LEU A 30 24.27 3.39 -1.95
N ILE A 31 25.09 2.33 -2.05
CA ILE A 31 25.97 2.15 -3.21
C ILE A 31 25.19 1.74 -4.45
N GLU A 32 24.11 1.00 -4.31
CA GLU A 32 23.22 0.65 -5.40
C GLU A 32 22.57 1.91 -5.97
N GLU A 33 21.96 2.73 -5.12
CA GLU A 33 21.25 3.96 -5.52
C GLU A 33 22.18 4.99 -6.17
N LYS A 34 23.39 5.18 -5.66
CA LYS A 34 24.27 6.28 -6.10
C LYS A 34 25.39 5.89 -7.06
N LEU A 35 25.75 4.62 -7.08
CA LEU A 35 26.83 4.11 -7.94
C LEU A 35 26.35 3.03 -8.92
N GLY A 36 25.10 2.55 -8.79
CA GLY A 36 24.59 1.41 -9.56
C GLY A 36 25.33 0.11 -9.22
N PHE A 37 25.91 -0.01 -8.02
CA PHE A 37 26.73 -1.15 -7.61
C PHE A 37 25.89 -2.20 -6.91
N GLN A 38 26.02 -3.44 -7.33
CA GLN A 38 25.45 -4.59 -6.64
C GLN A 38 26.32 -5.01 -5.44
N ARG A 39 25.80 -5.88 -4.57
CA ARG A 39 26.54 -6.39 -3.40
C ARG A 39 27.93 -6.93 -3.74
N ILE A 40 28.05 -7.67 -4.85
CA ILE A 40 29.32 -8.24 -5.30
C ILE A 40 30.35 -7.16 -5.66
N ASP A 41 29.91 -6.01 -6.17
CA ASP A 41 30.80 -4.91 -6.53
C ASP A 41 31.52 -4.32 -5.32
N SER A 42 30.97 -4.47 -4.11
CA SER A 42 31.63 -4.04 -2.88
C SER A 42 32.97 -4.78 -2.61
N VAL A 43 33.14 -5.98 -3.21
CA VAL A 43 34.33 -6.76 -3.17
C VAL A 43 35.20 -6.56 -4.43
N LEU A 44 34.55 -6.67 -5.61
CA LEU A 44 35.27 -6.58 -6.89
C LEU A 44 35.82 -5.18 -7.17
N LYS A 45 35.15 -4.14 -6.63
CA LYS A 45 35.51 -2.73 -6.79
C LYS A 45 35.93 -2.07 -5.47
N ALA A 46 36.57 -2.85 -4.59
CA ALA A 46 36.97 -2.39 -3.24
C ALA A 46 37.83 -1.11 -3.27
N ASP A 47 38.68 -0.99 -4.29
CA ASP A 47 39.61 0.14 -4.48
C ASP A 47 38.99 1.27 -5.34
N PHE A 48 37.70 1.21 -5.67
CA PHE A 48 37.01 2.25 -6.43
C PHE A 48 37.02 3.59 -5.67
N ASN A 49 37.54 4.63 -6.29
CA ASN A 49 37.51 5.99 -5.73
C ASN A 49 36.10 6.58 -5.84
N ILE A 50 35.44 6.78 -4.72
CA ILE A 50 34.10 7.37 -4.67
C ILE A 50 34.17 8.84 -5.12
N PRO A 51 33.34 9.24 -6.12
CA PRO A 51 33.23 10.64 -6.53
C PRO A 51 32.90 11.57 -5.35
N SER A 52 33.40 12.79 -5.38
CA SER A 52 33.30 13.71 -4.24
C SER A 52 31.85 14.10 -3.90
N ASP A 53 30.98 14.23 -4.88
CA ASP A 53 29.55 14.50 -4.72
C ASP A 53 28.81 13.32 -4.11
N VAL A 54 29.11 12.10 -4.53
CA VAL A 54 28.57 10.87 -3.96
C VAL A 54 29.04 10.69 -2.51
N LEU A 55 30.32 10.93 -2.24
CA LEU A 55 30.84 10.89 -0.88
C LEU A 55 30.19 11.93 0.05
N ALA A 56 29.92 13.13 -0.48
CA ALA A 56 29.18 14.16 0.27
C ALA A 56 27.74 13.71 0.58
N PHE A 57 27.04 13.05 -0.37
CA PHE A 57 25.74 12.45 -0.12
C PHE A 57 25.81 11.36 0.95
N PHE A 58 26.78 10.45 0.88
CA PHE A 58 26.96 9.37 1.85
C PHE A 58 27.21 9.90 3.26
N ASN A 59 28.05 10.92 3.39
CA ASN A 59 28.31 11.55 4.70
C ASN A 59 27.03 12.24 5.26
N LYS A 60 26.19 12.80 4.40
CA LYS A 60 24.88 13.33 4.80
C LYS A 60 23.93 12.21 5.22
N ALA A 61 23.94 11.08 4.51
CA ALA A 61 23.14 9.90 4.84
C ALA A 61 23.51 9.34 6.22
N ILE A 62 24.83 9.21 6.53
CA ILE A 62 25.29 8.79 7.86
C ILE A 62 24.68 9.68 8.96
N LYS A 63 24.75 11.01 8.80
CA LYS A 63 24.20 11.95 9.79
C LYS A 63 22.69 11.84 9.98
N ARG A 64 21.96 11.44 8.94
CA ARG A 64 20.51 11.20 9.00
C ARG A 64 20.21 9.87 9.66
N LEU A 65 20.97 8.81 9.32
CA LEU A 65 20.89 7.50 9.97
C LEU A 65 21.25 7.59 11.47
N GLN A 66 22.23 8.38 11.86
CA GLN A 66 22.54 8.65 13.27
C GLN A 66 21.39 9.29 14.06
N LYS A 67 20.41 9.86 13.36
CA LYS A 67 19.15 10.35 13.92
C LYS A 67 18.00 9.36 13.74
N GLU A 68 18.31 8.12 13.43
CA GLU A 68 17.35 7.04 13.18
C GLU A 68 16.33 7.34 12.05
N GLU A 69 16.67 8.27 11.12
CA GLU A 69 15.80 8.51 9.96
C GLU A 69 15.80 7.28 9.04
N PRO A 70 14.62 6.77 8.61
CA PRO A 70 14.54 5.61 7.74
C PRO A 70 15.36 5.76 6.46
N ILE A 71 16.12 4.72 6.09
CA ILE A 71 16.97 4.74 4.89
C ILE A 71 16.15 5.04 3.63
N GLN A 72 14.90 4.57 3.56
CA GLN A 72 13.99 4.83 2.45
C GLN A 72 13.69 6.33 2.30
N TYR A 73 13.52 7.07 3.39
CA TYR A 73 13.35 8.53 3.32
C TYR A 73 14.65 9.26 2.96
N ILE A 74 15.80 8.67 3.31
CA ILE A 74 17.12 9.21 2.92
C ILE A 74 17.33 9.08 1.42
N LEU A 75 16.97 7.93 0.85
CA LEU A 75 17.05 7.66 -0.58
C LEU A 75 15.91 8.32 -1.36
N GLY A 76 14.74 8.48 -0.73
CA GLY A 76 13.53 9.02 -1.34
C GLY A 76 12.71 7.99 -2.11
N ASN A 77 13.10 6.72 -2.05
CA ASN A 77 12.44 5.61 -2.74
C ASN A 77 12.47 4.31 -1.94
N THR A 78 11.66 3.36 -2.36
CA THR A 78 11.63 1.97 -1.88
C THR A 78 11.09 1.08 -2.99
N GLU A 79 11.24 -0.23 -2.82
CA GLU A 79 10.56 -1.23 -3.65
C GLU A 79 9.32 -1.76 -2.90
N PHE A 80 8.26 -2.06 -3.64
CA PHE A 80 7.08 -2.75 -3.15
C PHE A 80 6.47 -3.56 -4.29
N TYR A 81 6.22 -4.83 -4.05
CA TYR A 81 5.65 -5.78 -5.03
C TYR A 81 6.42 -5.79 -6.37
N GLY A 82 7.77 -5.69 -6.31
CA GLY A 82 8.65 -5.63 -7.48
C GLY A 82 8.61 -4.31 -8.26
N LEU A 83 7.97 -3.27 -7.74
CA LEU A 83 7.82 -1.96 -8.38
C LEU A 83 8.53 -0.87 -7.58
N PRO A 84 9.08 0.17 -8.24
CA PRO A 84 9.68 1.31 -7.55
C PRO A 84 8.62 2.29 -7.05
N PHE A 85 8.78 2.78 -5.81
CA PHE A 85 7.93 3.79 -5.21
C PHE A 85 8.73 4.93 -4.60
N LEU A 86 8.33 6.15 -4.87
CA LEU A 86 8.79 7.33 -4.14
C LEU A 86 8.15 7.33 -2.75
N VAL A 87 8.94 7.66 -1.75
CA VAL A 87 8.51 7.81 -0.36
C VAL A 87 9.08 9.06 0.28
N ASN A 88 8.35 9.64 1.20
CA ASN A 88 8.78 10.78 1.98
C ASN A 88 7.99 10.85 3.30
N LYS A 89 8.34 11.78 4.17
CA LYS A 89 7.73 11.96 5.50
C LYS A 89 6.21 12.20 5.53
N ASN A 90 5.55 12.30 4.39
CA ASN A 90 4.09 12.46 4.32
C ASN A 90 3.36 11.15 4.03
N THR A 91 4.07 10.05 3.82
CA THR A 91 3.51 8.74 3.50
C THR A 91 4.14 7.66 4.37
N LEU A 92 3.34 6.68 4.77
CA LEU A 92 3.86 5.46 5.38
C LEU A 92 4.80 4.77 4.37
N ILE A 93 5.92 4.23 4.86
CA ILE A 93 6.78 3.36 4.03
C ILE A 93 6.03 2.04 3.81
N PRO A 94 5.81 1.60 2.56
CA PRO A 94 5.15 0.33 2.27
C PRO A 94 5.78 -0.85 3.03
N ARG A 95 4.94 -1.74 3.58
CA ARG A 95 5.37 -2.88 4.39
C ARG A 95 5.25 -4.19 3.61
N PRO A 96 6.15 -5.16 3.86
CA PRO A 96 6.09 -6.47 3.20
C PRO A 96 4.77 -7.21 3.43
N GLU A 97 4.15 -7.06 4.62
CA GLU A 97 2.86 -7.68 4.94
C GLU A 97 1.73 -7.16 4.03
N THR A 98 1.83 -5.91 3.57
CA THR A 98 0.87 -5.33 2.62
C THR A 98 1.01 -5.95 1.21
N GLU A 99 2.18 -6.48 0.84
CA GLU A 99 2.34 -7.25 -0.41
C GLU A 99 1.52 -8.54 -0.38
N GLU A 100 1.40 -9.18 0.79
CA GLU A 100 0.58 -10.37 0.96
C GLU A 100 -0.92 -10.07 0.78
N LEU A 101 -1.36 -8.87 1.18
CA LEU A 101 -2.73 -8.40 0.93
C LEU A 101 -2.98 -8.23 -0.57
N VAL A 102 -2.05 -7.58 -1.29
CA VAL A 102 -2.12 -7.40 -2.75
C VAL A 102 -2.19 -8.76 -3.45
N GLU A 103 -1.32 -9.70 -3.10
CA GLU A 103 -1.30 -11.06 -3.64
C GLU A 103 -2.61 -11.80 -3.38
N TRP A 104 -3.18 -11.65 -2.19
CA TRP A 104 -4.45 -12.28 -1.86
C TRP A 104 -5.60 -11.76 -2.73
N ILE A 105 -5.66 -10.43 -2.93
CA ILE A 105 -6.68 -9.80 -3.79
C ILE A 105 -6.56 -10.32 -5.23
N ILE A 106 -5.35 -10.35 -5.79
CA ILE A 106 -5.10 -10.86 -7.15
C ILE A 106 -5.58 -12.30 -7.28
N ASN A 107 -5.27 -13.14 -6.31
CA ASN A 107 -5.68 -14.55 -6.30
C ASN A 107 -7.20 -14.70 -6.24
N GLU A 108 -7.92 -13.89 -5.47
CA GLU A 108 -9.38 -13.91 -5.42
C GLU A 108 -10.01 -13.44 -6.74
N VAL A 109 -9.48 -12.38 -7.36
CA VAL A 109 -9.92 -11.90 -8.67
C VAL A 109 -9.74 -12.98 -9.73
N THR A 110 -8.58 -13.60 -9.80
CA THR A 110 -8.29 -14.70 -10.75
C THR A 110 -9.24 -15.88 -10.59
N LYS A 111 -9.61 -16.22 -9.35
CA LYS A 111 -10.61 -17.27 -9.08
C LYS A 111 -12.01 -16.88 -9.58
N LEU A 112 -12.40 -15.60 -9.43
CA LEU A 112 -13.68 -15.10 -9.94
C LEU A 112 -13.75 -15.15 -11.46
N GLU A 113 -12.70 -14.68 -12.15
CA GLU A 113 -12.60 -14.72 -13.60
C GLU A 113 -12.68 -16.15 -14.14
N SER A 114 -11.96 -17.09 -13.53
CA SER A 114 -11.98 -18.51 -13.90
C SER A 114 -13.37 -19.12 -13.77
N LYS A 115 -14.13 -18.78 -12.72
CA LYS A 115 -15.52 -19.24 -12.53
C LYS A 115 -16.47 -18.65 -13.57
N ASN A 116 -16.26 -17.41 -13.99
CA ASN A 116 -17.08 -16.73 -14.99
C ASN A 116 -16.82 -17.31 -16.39
N VAL A 117 -15.58 -17.60 -16.76
CA VAL A 117 -15.22 -18.29 -18.01
C VAL A 117 -15.89 -19.68 -18.07
N ALA A 118 -15.85 -20.46 -16.99
CA ALA A 118 -16.50 -21.77 -16.94
C ALA A 118 -18.03 -21.70 -17.09
N LYS A 119 -18.67 -20.60 -16.61
CA LYS A 119 -20.11 -20.38 -16.82
C LYS A 119 -20.43 -19.92 -18.25
N SER A 120 -19.59 -19.11 -18.87
CA SER A 120 -19.80 -18.58 -20.24
C SER A 120 -19.66 -19.66 -21.31
N LEU A 121 -18.87 -20.70 -21.08
CA LEU A 121 -18.77 -21.84 -21.98
C LEU A 121 -20.09 -22.63 -22.14
N ASN A 122 -21.05 -22.40 -21.22
CA ASN A 122 -22.37 -23.03 -21.24
C ASN A 122 -23.50 -22.10 -21.71
N VAL A 123 -23.21 -20.86 -22.09
CA VAL A 123 -24.22 -19.87 -22.53
C VAL A 123 -23.71 -19.15 -23.77
N THR A 124 -24.41 -19.34 -24.90
CA THR A 124 -24.16 -18.63 -26.16
C THR A 124 -24.71 -17.17 -26.08
N SER A 125 -24.15 -16.34 -25.28
CA SER A 125 -24.40 -14.90 -25.30
C SER A 125 -23.09 -14.15 -25.16
N SER A 126 -22.88 -13.15 -26.03
CA SER A 126 -21.80 -12.17 -25.97
C SER A 126 -21.95 -11.30 -24.71
N ALA A 127 -21.57 -11.85 -23.54
CA ALA A 127 -21.43 -11.06 -22.34
C ALA A 127 -20.20 -10.17 -22.51
N VAL A 128 -20.38 -8.88 -22.63
CA VAL A 128 -19.30 -7.88 -22.49
C VAL A 128 -18.66 -8.13 -21.12
N GLU A 129 -17.36 -8.46 -21.10
CA GLU A 129 -16.61 -8.61 -19.85
C GLU A 129 -16.68 -7.28 -19.08
N LYS A 130 -17.43 -7.28 -17.98
CA LYS A 130 -17.53 -6.13 -17.11
C LYS A 130 -16.19 -5.92 -16.41
N SER A 131 -15.53 -4.78 -16.64
CA SER A 131 -14.33 -4.41 -15.91
C SER A 131 -14.59 -4.31 -14.41
N LEU A 132 -13.72 -4.90 -13.60
CA LEU A 132 -13.80 -4.85 -12.14
C LEU A 132 -13.54 -3.42 -11.63
N THR A 133 -14.29 -3.03 -10.61
CA THR A 133 -14.17 -1.72 -9.95
C THR A 133 -13.60 -1.87 -8.54
N LEU A 134 -12.46 -1.24 -8.29
CA LEU A 134 -11.74 -1.33 -7.03
C LEU A 134 -11.56 0.06 -6.40
N LEU A 135 -11.73 0.16 -5.09
CA LEU A 135 -11.45 1.38 -4.32
C LEU A 135 -10.48 1.08 -3.18
N ASP A 136 -9.36 1.77 -3.19
CA ASP A 136 -8.38 1.76 -2.08
C ASP A 136 -8.60 2.97 -1.17
N ILE A 137 -8.77 2.73 0.14
CA ILE A 137 -9.08 3.75 1.16
C ILE A 137 -7.89 3.92 2.10
N GLY A 138 -7.35 5.14 2.19
CA GLY A 138 -6.13 5.44 2.92
C GLY A 138 -4.89 5.05 2.12
N THR A 139 -4.84 5.47 0.86
CA THR A 139 -3.87 4.95 -0.13
C THR A 139 -2.40 5.26 0.16
N GLY A 140 -2.10 6.29 0.93
CA GLY A 140 -0.72 6.68 1.27
C GLY A 140 0.15 6.92 0.04
N THR A 141 1.12 6.05 -0.20
CA THR A 141 2.01 6.08 -1.39
C THR A 141 1.33 5.66 -2.69
N GLY A 142 0.14 5.07 -2.61
CA GLY A 142 -0.52 4.42 -3.74
C GLY A 142 -0.02 3.00 -4.02
N CYS A 143 0.76 2.39 -3.11
CA CYS A 143 1.40 1.10 -3.37
C CYS A 143 0.39 -0.03 -3.66
N ILE A 144 -0.72 -0.11 -2.93
CA ILE A 144 -1.77 -1.11 -3.16
C ILE A 144 -2.41 -0.94 -4.54
N PRO A 145 -3.04 0.21 -4.87
CA PRO A 145 -3.78 0.35 -6.11
C PRO A 145 -2.88 0.34 -7.35
N ILE A 146 -1.63 0.82 -7.25
CA ILE A 146 -0.66 0.80 -8.34
C ILE A 146 -0.24 -0.64 -8.65
N SER A 147 0.10 -1.44 -7.63
CA SER A 147 0.45 -2.85 -7.79
C SER A 147 -0.71 -3.66 -8.36
N LEU A 148 -1.93 -3.43 -7.85
CA LEU A 148 -3.14 -4.05 -8.39
C LEU A 148 -3.37 -3.66 -9.85
N LYS A 149 -3.18 -2.40 -10.23
CA LYS A 149 -3.37 -1.95 -11.62
C LYS A 149 -2.37 -2.56 -12.58
N GLN A 150 -1.14 -2.79 -12.15
CA GLN A 150 -0.12 -3.50 -12.96
C GLN A 150 -0.53 -4.96 -13.22
N GLN A 151 -1.10 -5.64 -12.24
CA GLN A 151 -1.51 -7.04 -12.36
C GLN A 151 -2.91 -7.22 -12.98
N LEU A 152 -3.77 -6.22 -12.83
CA LEU A 152 -5.16 -6.21 -13.32
C LEU A 152 -5.37 -5.01 -14.27
N PRO A 153 -4.77 -5.01 -15.45
CA PRO A 153 -4.74 -3.82 -16.34
C PRO A 153 -6.14 -3.37 -16.79
N ASN A 154 -7.11 -4.29 -16.85
CA ASN A 154 -8.50 -3.98 -17.24
C ASN A 154 -9.36 -3.48 -16.07
N ALA A 155 -8.89 -3.58 -14.82
CA ALA A 155 -9.63 -3.09 -13.67
C ALA A 155 -9.67 -1.55 -13.64
N ILE A 156 -10.77 -0.99 -13.17
CA ILE A 156 -10.92 0.42 -12.89
C ILE A 156 -10.67 0.64 -11.43
N ILE A 157 -9.58 1.31 -11.14
CA ILE A 157 -9.09 1.50 -9.78
C ILE A 157 -9.12 2.98 -9.44
N SER A 158 -9.74 3.30 -8.31
CA SER A 158 -9.65 4.61 -7.68
C SER A 158 -9.06 4.49 -6.28
N ALA A 159 -8.50 5.57 -5.79
CA ALA A 159 -7.91 5.61 -4.46
C ALA A 159 -8.22 6.92 -3.74
N ILE A 160 -8.39 6.85 -2.44
CA ILE A 160 -8.67 8.02 -1.61
C ILE A 160 -7.70 8.11 -0.43
N ASP A 161 -7.43 9.34 -0.03
CA ASP A 161 -6.67 9.66 1.18
C ASP A 161 -7.11 11.01 1.72
N VAL A 162 -7.05 11.20 3.03
CA VAL A 162 -7.30 12.49 3.67
C VAL A 162 -6.13 13.46 3.50
N SER A 163 -4.92 12.93 3.29
CA SER A 163 -3.69 13.70 3.14
C SER A 163 -3.45 14.10 1.69
N LYS A 164 -3.69 15.35 1.37
CA LYS A 164 -3.33 15.93 0.07
C LYS A 164 -1.86 15.70 -0.30
N LYS A 165 -0.97 15.71 0.70
CA LYS A 165 0.46 15.48 0.49
C LYS A 165 0.77 14.03 0.11
N ALA A 166 0.09 13.07 0.74
CA ALA A 166 0.19 11.67 0.36
C ALA A 166 -0.31 11.46 -1.08
N LEU A 167 -1.42 12.07 -1.45
CA LEU A 167 -1.95 12.00 -2.82
C LEU A 167 -1.02 12.59 -3.89
N ILE A 168 -0.20 13.58 -3.55
CA ILE A 168 0.84 14.06 -4.48
C ILE A 168 1.84 12.94 -4.77
N THR A 169 2.36 12.29 -3.71
CA THR A 169 3.30 11.17 -3.84
C THR A 169 2.66 9.99 -4.58
N ALA A 170 1.41 9.64 -4.28
CA ALA A 170 0.68 8.57 -4.96
C ALA A 170 0.54 8.82 -6.47
N LYS A 171 0.25 10.06 -6.88
CA LYS A 171 0.16 10.46 -8.30
C LYS A 171 1.52 10.39 -9.00
N GLU A 172 2.59 10.79 -8.32
CA GLU A 172 3.96 10.65 -8.84
C GLU A 172 4.33 9.17 -9.00
N ASN A 173 3.95 8.33 -8.06
CA ASN A 173 4.16 6.88 -8.12
C ASN A 173 3.35 6.21 -9.24
N ALA A 174 2.10 6.60 -9.45
CA ALA A 174 1.29 6.12 -10.57
C ALA A 174 1.94 6.47 -11.91
N LYS A 175 2.44 7.71 -12.06
CA LYS A 175 3.19 8.14 -13.23
C LYS A 175 4.50 7.37 -13.42
N LEU A 176 5.26 7.17 -12.32
CA LEU A 176 6.52 6.41 -12.33
C LEU A 176 6.29 4.99 -12.83
N ASN A 177 5.20 4.35 -12.42
CA ASN A 177 4.84 3.00 -12.79
C ASN A 177 3.94 2.92 -14.05
N SER A 178 3.70 4.04 -14.73
CA SER A 178 2.95 4.10 -16.00
C SER A 178 1.53 3.52 -15.90
N VAL A 179 0.84 3.77 -14.78
CA VAL A 179 -0.56 3.35 -14.55
C VAL A 179 -1.48 4.55 -14.36
N GLU A 180 -2.74 4.38 -14.77
CA GLU A 180 -3.81 5.37 -14.58
C GLU A 180 -4.69 4.97 -13.40
N ILE A 181 -4.75 5.84 -12.38
CA ILE A 181 -5.57 5.70 -11.19
C ILE A 181 -6.17 7.06 -10.85
N ASP A 182 -7.45 7.10 -10.52
CA ASP A 182 -8.13 8.29 -10.05
C ASP A 182 -7.92 8.47 -8.53
N PHE A 183 -7.26 9.57 -8.14
CA PHE A 183 -6.97 9.89 -6.74
C PHE A 183 -7.83 11.04 -6.24
N PHE A 184 -8.53 10.85 -5.10
CA PHE A 184 -9.41 11.86 -4.49
C PHE A 184 -9.02 12.16 -3.04
N GLU A 185 -9.05 13.45 -2.68
CA GLU A 185 -8.90 13.89 -1.28
C GLU A 185 -10.24 13.70 -0.56
N VAL A 186 -10.30 12.74 0.36
CA VAL A 186 -11.51 12.38 1.09
C VAL A 186 -11.17 11.96 2.52
N ASP A 187 -11.83 12.55 3.49
CA ASP A 187 -11.83 12.11 4.88
C ASP A 187 -12.90 11.02 5.05
N ILE A 188 -12.47 9.78 5.14
CA ILE A 188 -13.38 8.63 5.21
C ILE A 188 -14.27 8.67 6.45
N LEU A 189 -13.79 9.20 7.58
CA LEU A 189 -14.58 9.29 8.81
C LEU A 189 -15.73 10.30 8.71
N LYS A 190 -15.61 11.31 7.81
CA LYS A 190 -16.65 12.33 7.56
C LYS A 190 -17.54 12.01 6.35
N THR A 191 -17.21 10.96 5.60
CA THR A 191 -17.92 10.60 4.38
C THR A 191 -19.17 9.78 4.71
N GLU A 192 -20.33 10.21 4.24
CA GLU A 192 -21.60 9.49 4.43
C GLU A 192 -21.83 8.43 3.36
N ASN A 193 -21.34 8.65 2.13
CA ASN A 193 -21.44 7.71 1.02
C ASN A 193 -20.30 7.89 0.01
N LEU A 194 -20.07 6.88 -0.82
CA LEU A 194 -19.03 6.87 -1.86
C LEU A 194 -19.57 7.23 -3.26
N ASN A 195 -20.79 7.73 -3.38
CA ASN A 195 -21.45 7.98 -4.68
C ASN A 195 -20.67 8.91 -5.59
N VAL A 196 -20.01 9.94 -5.05
CA VAL A 196 -19.21 10.89 -5.85
C VAL A 196 -18.03 10.16 -6.51
N ILE A 197 -17.36 9.26 -5.76
CA ILE A 197 -16.22 8.48 -6.25
C ILE A 197 -16.71 7.45 -7.28
N ALA A 198 -17.73 6.67 -6.94
CA ALA A 198 -18.31 5.66 -7.80
C ALA A 198 -18.82 6.27 -9.13
N ASN A 199 -19.43 7.46 -9.11
CA ASN A 199 -19.87 8.15 -10.31
C ASN A 199 -18.72 8.66 -11.18
N LYS A 200 -17.61 9.11 -10.58
CA LYS A 200 -16.40 9.48 -11.34
C LYS A 200 -15.73 8.27 -11.99
N MET A 201 -15.68 7.14 -11.30
CA MET A 201 -15.25 5.87 -11.89
C MET A 201 -16.08 5.51 -13.12
N LYS A 202 -17.40 5.72 -13.06
CA LYS A 202 -18.30 5.50 -14.20
C LYS A 202 -17.98 6.39 -15.40
N GLN A 203 -17.59 7.64 -15.19
CA GLN A 203 -17.21 8.55 -16.28
C GLN A 203 -15.92 8.10 -16.99
N SER A 204 -15.02 7.43 -16.28
CA SER A 204 -13.83 6.83 -16.89
C SER A 204 -14.17 5.64 -17.80
N PHE A 205 -15.27 4.90 -17.53
CA PHE A 205 -15.79 3.86 -18.43
C PHE A 205 -16.28 4.44 -19.78
N THR A 206 -17.03 5.54 -19.74
CA THR A 206 -17.67 6.10 -20.95
C THR A 206 -16.67 6.77 -21.90
N LYS A 207 -15.47 7.10 -21.45
CA LYS A 207 -14.41 7.61 -22.32
C LYS A 207 -13.78 6.53 -23.20
N ASN A 208 -13.80 5.29 -22.76
CA ASN A 208 -13.18 4.15 -23.46
C ASN A 208 -14.18 3.34 -24.29
N GLU A 209 -15.50 3.50 -24.07
CA GLU A 209 -16.54 2.82 -24.84
C GLU A 209 -17.48 3.87 -25.48
N ILE A 210 -17.25 4.15 -26.77
CA ILE A 210 -18.22 4.88 -27.61
C ILE A 210 -19.36 3.92 -27.93
N THR A 211 -20.32 3.76 -27.01
CA THR A 211 -21.64 3.27 -27.39
C THR A 211 -22.70 3.71 -26.38
N SER A 212 -23.69 4.37 -26.95
CA SER A 212 -24.91 4.84 -26.33
C SER A 212 -25.71 3.77 -25.61
N SER A 213 -25.99 3.97 -24.34
CA SER A 213 -27.28 3.59 -23.78
C SER A 213 -27.57 4.41 -22.54
N HIS A 214 -28.77 5.01 -22.48
CA HIS A 214 -29.34 5.63 -21.32
C HIS A 214 -29.42 4.61 -20.17
N THR A 215 -28.39 4.54 -19.35
CA THR A 215 -28.46 3.81 -18.09
C THR A 215 -28.91 4.80 -17.00
N SER A 216 -30.07 4.51 -16.45
CA SER A 216 -30.68 5.11 -15.26
C SER A 216 -29.63 5.38 -14.16
N GLN A 217 -29.90 6.40 -13.32
CA GLN A 217 -29.18 6.75 -12.09
C GLN A 217 -29.18 5.58 -11.08
N HIS A 218 -28.60 4.43 -11.44
CA HIS A 218 -28.33 3.38 -10.47
C HIS A 218 -26.97 3.63 -9.86
N ASP A 219 -26.90 3.59 -8.54
CA ASP A 219 -25.66 3.70 -7.77
C ASP A 219 -24.63 2.70 -8.29
N VAL A 220 -23.44 3.20 -8.65
CA VAL A 220 -22.34 2.35 -9.07
C VAL A 220 -21.90 1.54 -7.88
N LYS A 221 -21.96 0.21 -8.01
CA LYS A 221 -21.45 -0.73 -7.00
C LYS A 221 -19.97 -1.04 -7.26
N LEU A 222 -19.22 -1.17 -6.20
CA LEU A 222 -17.79 -1.51 -6.20
C LEU A 222 -17.64 -3.03 -6.05
N ASP A 223 -16.77 -3.63 -6.83
CA ASP A 223 -16.53 -5.06 -6.74
C ASP A 223 -15.53 -5.38 -5.61
N ILE A 224 -14.59 -4.45 -5.33
CA ILE A 224 -13.63 -4.61 -4.23
C ILE A 224 -13.41 -3.26 -3.53
N ILE A 225 -13.48 -3.26 -2.20
CA ILE A 225 -13.03 -2.19 -1.33
C ILE A 225 -11.84 -2.69 -0.52
N ILE A 226 -10.76 -1.90 -0.49
CA ILE A 226 -9.50 -2.27 0.16
C ILE A 226 -9.12 -1.16 1.11
N SER A 227 -8.56 -1.51 2.28
CA SER A 227 -7.93 -0.52 3.15
C SER A 227 -6.84 -1.13 4.02
N ASN A 228 -5.73 -0.41 4.12
CA ASN A 228 -4.75 -0.52 5.19
C ASN A 228 -4.83 0.77 6.02
N PRO A 229 -5.83 0.91 6.91
CA PRO A 229 -6.06 2.14 7.65
C PRO A 229 -5.10 2.24 8.85
N PRO A 230 -4.99 3.40 9.50
CA PRO A 230 -4.31 3.51 10.79
C PRO A 230 -4.93 2.52 11.80
N TYR A 231 -4.07 1.74 12.48
CA TYR A 231 -4.54 0.69 13.39
C TYR A 231 -3.69 0.51 14.65
N VAL A 232 -2.58 1.22 14.77
CA VAL A 232 -1.72 1.12 15.96
C VAL A 232 -2.35 1.91 17.09
N ARG A 233 -2.59 1.26 18.22
CA ARG A 233 -3.13 1.91 19.41
C ARG A 233 -2.06 2.74 20.12
N GLU A 234 -2.46 3.81 20.79
CA GLU A 234 -1.54 4.65 21.57
C GLU A 234 -0.72 3.84 22.59
N LEU A 235 -1.36 2.83 23.23
CA LEU A 235 -0.72 1.92 24.20
C LEU A 235 0.39 1.05 23.58
N GLU A 236 0.39 0.86 22.27
CA GLU A 236 1.39 0.06 21.54
C GLU A 236 2.62 0.89 21.11
N LYS A 237 2.64 2.18 21.38
CA LYS A 237 3.78 3.07 21.04
C LYS A 237 5.12 2.57 21.58
N ALA A 238 5.11 1.94 22.77
CA ALA A 238 6.32 1.42 23.39
C ALA A 238 6.95 0.23 22.62
N GLU A 239 6.19 -0.42 21.74
CA GLU A 239 6.64 -1.54 20.91
C GLU A 239 7.19 -1.07 19.56
N ILE A 240 6.95 0.20 19.21
CA ILE A 240 7.37 0.77 17.92
C ILE A 240 8.81 1.28 18.03
N LYS A 241 9.63 0.95 17.04
CA LYS A 241 10.99 1.47 16.95
C LYS A 241 10.98 2.99 16.75
N ASN A 242 11.96 3.68 17.32
CA ASN A 242 12.09 5.14 17.23
C ASN A 242 12.12 5.67 15.79
N ASN A 243 12.76 4.94 14.88
CA ASN A 243 12.82 5.34 13.47
C ASN A 243 11.42 5.50 12.83
N VAL A 244 10.45 4.68 13.21
CA VAL A 244 9.05 4.79 12.77
C VAL A 244 8.35 5.91 13.54
N LEU A 245 8.46 5.87 14.87
CA LEU A 245 7.75 6.78 15.77
C LEU A 245 8.07 8.26 15.50
N GLU A 246 9.35 8.58 15.25
CA GLU A 246 9.82 9.95 15.10
C GLU A 246 9.77 10.48 13.65
N ASN A 247 9.64 9.58 12.66
CA ASN A 247 9.79 9.98 11.27
C ASN A 247 8.56 9.73 10.40
N GLU A 248 7.77 8.68 10.67
CA GLU A 248 6.61 8.38 9.85
C GLU A 248 5.37 9.16 10.30
N PRO A 249 4.41 9.47 9.40
CA PRO A 249 3.28 10.32 9.75
C PRO A 249 2.34 9.62 10.74
N HIS A 250 2.16 10.21 11.91
CA HIS A 250 1.30 9.69 12.98
C HIS A 250 -0.15 9.49 12.53
N LEU A 251 -0.63 10.33 11.60
CA LEU A 251 -1.97 10.19 11.00
C LEU A 251 -2.16 8.86 10.26
N ALA A 252 -1.07 8.27 9.75
CA ALA A 252 -1.11 6.99 9.05
C ALA A 252 -0.89 5.78 9.97
N LEU A 253 -0.56 6.00 11.25
CA LEU A 253 -0.21 4.95 12.19
C LEU A 253 -1.25 4.77 13.28
N PHE A 254 -1.64 5.85 13.98
CA PHE A 254 -2.27 5.77 15.27
C PHE A 254 -3.77 5.94 15.28
N VAL A 255 -4.39 5.19 16.20
CA VAL A 255 -5.81 5.30 16.59
C VAL A 255 -5.93 5.43 18.09
N ASP A 256 -7.06 6.00 18.55
CA ASP A 256 -7.40 6.10 19.98
C ASP A 256 -7.62 4.71 20.58
N ASP A 257 -7.08 4.46 21.78
CA ASP A 257 -7.21 3.19 22.51
C ASP A 257 -8.66 2.83 22.82
N ASN A 258 -9.53 3.83 23.00
CA ASN A 258 -10.96 3.63 23.34
C ASN A 258 -11.81 3.29 22.10
N ASN A 259 -11.30 3.56 20.89
CA ASN A 259 -12.01 3.25 19.63
C ASN A 259 -11.04 2.78 18.53
N PRO A 260 -10.32 1.67 18.75
CA PRO A 260 -9.27 1.21 17.84
C PRO A 260 -9.81 0.70 16.50
N LEU A 261 -11.11 0.42 16.40
CA LEU A 261 -11.75 -0.09 15.18
C LEU A 261 -12.44 1.02 14.36
N ILE A 262 -12.28 2.30 14.71
CA ILE A 262 -13.02 3.43 14.11
C ILE A 262 -13.02 3.44 12.59
N PHE A 263 -11.87 3.16 11.96
CA PHE A 263 -11.74 3.13 10.50
C PHE A 263 -12.42 1.90 9.91
N TYR A 264 -12.20 0.72 10.50
CA TYR A 264 -12.81 -0.53 10.05
C TYR A 264 -14.34 -0.47 10.14
N ASP A 265 -14.86 0.04 11.27
CA ASP A 265 -16.29 0.21 11.52
C ASP A 265 -16.93 1.11 10.45
N LYS A 266 -16.33 2.27 10.21
CA LYS A 266 -16.81 3.23 9.20
C LYS A 266 -16.73 2.69 7.78
N ILE A 267 -15.61 2.05 7.41
CA ILE A 267 -15.43 1.50 6.06
C ILE A 267 -16.40 0.34 5.83
N ALA A 268 -16.64 -0.50 6.84
CA ALA A 268 -17.61 -1.59 6.74
C ALA A 268 -19.05 -1.07 6.52
N ASP A 269 -19.46 0.03 7.17
CA ASP A 269 -20.76 0.67 6.90
C ASP A 269 -20.87 1.17 5.46
N LEU A 270 -19.82 1.79 4.94
CA LEU A 270 -19.79 2.24 3.55
C LEU A 270 -19.75 1.05 2.58
N ALA A 271 -19.06 -0.03 2.91
CA ALA A 271 -19.03 -1.24 2.12
C ALA A 271 -20.43 -1.89 1.99
N LYS A 272 -21.24 -1.90 3.05
CA LYS A 272 -22.66 -2.35 2.98
C LYS A 272 -23.46 -1.59 1.92
N LEU A 273 -23.20 -0.30 1.79
CA LEU A 273 -23.95 0.56 0.86
C LEU A 273 -23.45 0.43 -0.59
N HIS A 274 -22.15 0.16 -0.77
CA HIS A 274 -21.48 0.33 -2.06
C HIS A 274 -20.87 -0.94 -2.68
N LEU A 275 -20.70 -2.03 -1.94
CA LEU A 275 -20.26 -3.29 -2.54
C LEU A 275 -21.32 -3.88 -3.48
N SER A 276 -20.88 -4.48 -4.56
CA SER A 276 -21.73 -5.32 -5.41
C SER A 276 -22.12 -6.61 -4.66
N GLU A 277 -23.14 -7.31 -5.15
CA GLU A 277 -23.69 -8.52 -4.52
C GLU A 277 -22.62 -9.62 -4.27
N ASN A 278 -21.62 -9.70 -5.15
CA ASN A 278 -20.48 -10.63 -5.00
C ASN A 278 -19.17 -9.91 -4.70
N GLY A 279 -19.26 -8.69 -4.16
CA GLY A 279 -18.10 -7.87 -3.87
C GLY A 279 -17.39 -8.26 -2.58
N PHE A 280 -16.13 -7.86 -2.46
CA PHE A 280 -15.28 -8.14 -1.31
C PHE A 280 -14.79 -6.87 -0.64
N LEU A 281 -14.73 -6.94 0.68
CA LEU A 281 -14.04 -5.99 1.53
C LEU A 281 -12.74 -6.64 2.01
N PHE A 282 -11.60 -5.96 1.80
CA PHE A 282 -10.29 -6.39 2.28
C PHE A 282 -9.71 -5.36 3.24
N PHE A 283 -9.18 -5.87 4.35
CA PHE A 283 -8.46 -5.08 5.35
C PHE A 283 -7.09 -5.66 5.65
N GLU A 284 -6.08 -4.80 5.80
CA GLU A 284 -4.95 -5.06 6.68
C GLU A 284 -5.34 -4.62 8.09
N ILE A 285 -4.96 -5.40 9.12
CA ILE A 285 -5.44 -5.19 10.49
C ILE A 285 -4.31 -5.20 11.52
N ASN A 286 -4.60 -4.62 12.68
CA ASN A 286 -3.79 -4.80 13.88
C ASN A 286 -3.82 -6.27 14.31
N GLN A 287 -2.63 -6.86 14.51
CA GLN A 287 -2.47 -8.27 14.88
C GLN A 287 -3.17 -8.68 16.19
N TYR A 288 -3.40 -7.74 17.09
CA TYR A 288 -4.03 -7.97 18.38
C TYR A 288 -5.55 -7.86 18.34
N LEU A 289 -6.14 -7.35 17.25
CA LEU A 289 -7.56 -7.04 17.13
C LEU A 289 -8.28 -7.88 16.07
N GLY A 290 -7.70 -9.01 15.65
CA GLY A 290 -8.28 -9.87 14.62
C GLY A 290 -9.69 -10.36 14.99
N LYS A 291 -9.89 -10.86 16.20
CA LYS A 291 -11.20 -11.36 16.69
C LYS A 291 -12.24 -10.25 16.83
N GLU A 292 -11.82 -9.09 17.35
CA GLU A 292 -12.68 -7.92 17.53
C GLU A 292 -13.14 -7.38 16.18
N THR A 293 -12.24 -7.35 15.18
CA THR A 293 -12.57 -6.92 13.82
C THR A 293 -13.53 -7.90 13.14
N VAL A 294 -13.30 -9.21 13.28
CA VAL A 294 -14.23 -10.24 12.78
C VAL A 294 -15.61 -10.07 13.41
N LYS A 295 -15.68 -9.93 14.73
CA LYS A 295 -16.94 -9.74 15.46
C LYS A 295 -17.69 -8.49 14.99
N MET A 296 -16.98 -7.36 14.80
CA MET A 296 -17.57 -6.13 14.30
C MET A 296 -18.17 -6.33 12.90
N LEU A 297 -17.48 -7.06 12.00
CA LEU A 297 -17.99 -7.37 10.67
C LEU A 297 -19.22 -8.27 10.71
N GLU A 298 -19.23 -9.30 11.56
CA GLU A 298 -20.40 -10.17 11.79
C GLU A 298 -21.61 -9.36 12.26
N ASP A 299 -21.42 -8.47 13.24
CA ASP A 299 -22.49 -7.62 13.78
C ASP A 299 -23.04 -6.65 12.72
N LYS A 300 -22.24 -6.31 11.69
CA LYS A 300 -22.67 -5.52 10.53
C LYS A 300 -23.31 -6.36 9.42
N GLY A 301 -23.34 -7.67 9.53
CA GLY A 301 -24.03 -8.60 8.63
C GLY A 301 -23.17 -9.16 7.51
N PHE A 302 -21.84 -9.05 7.58
CA PHE A 302 -20.94 -9.81 6.73
C PHE A 302 -20.95 -11.27 7.16
N ASN A 303 -21.09 -12.19 6.21
CA ASN A 303 -21.31 -13.62 6.51
C ASN A 303 -20.10 -14.49 6.16
N ASN A 304 -19.35 -14.11 5.12
CA ASN A 304 -18.18 -14.86 4.67
C ASN A 304 -16.92 -14.08 5.07
N ILE A 305 -16.44 -14.31 6.29
CA ILE A 305 -15.29 -13.60 6.84
C ILE A 305 -14.12 -14.57 6.95
N GLU A 306 -13.00 -14.23 6.35
CA GLU A 306 -11.75 -14.98 6.37
C GLU A 306 -10.65 -14.13 7.00
N LEU A 307 -10.14 -14.56 8.18
CA LEU A 307 -9.01 -13.95 8.87
C LEU A 307 -7.74 -14.72 8.47
N LYS A 308 -6.78 -14.03 7.89
CA LYS A 308 -5.53 -14.60 7.40
C LYS A 308 -4.33 -14.07 8.16
N LYS A 309 -3.37 -14.96 8.43
CA LYS A 309 -2.10 -14.63 9.06
C LYS A 309 -1.07 -14.23 8.01
N ASP A 310 -0.14 -13.34 8.41
CA ASP A 310 1.06 -13.02 7.69
C ASP A 310 2.11 -14.15 7.77
N PHE A 311 3.21 -14.02 7.02
CA PHE A 311 4.34 -14.97 7.06
C PHE A 311 4.98 -15.11 8.46
N SER A 312 4.82 -14.11 9.31
CA SER A 312 5.30 -14.14 10.70
C SER A 312 4.33 -14.88 11.64
N GLY A 313 3.14 -15.28 11.13
CA GLY A 313 2.13 -16.02 11.89
C GLY A 313 1.19 -15.15 12.71
N ASN A 314 1.19 -13.82 12.51
CA ASN A 314 0.29 -12.89 13.16
C ASN A 314 -1.00 -12.70 12.35
N ASP A 315 -2.12 -12.48 13.02
CA ASP A 315 -3.35 -12.07 12.35
C ASP A 315 -3.12 -10.74 11.64
N ARG A 316 -3.30 -10.69 10.32
CA ARG A 316 -2.87 -9.53 9.53
C ARG A 316 -3.89 -9.04 8.51
N MET A 317 -4.69 -9.91 7.95
CA MET A 317 -5.58 -9.57 6.86
C MET A 317 -6.95 -10.15 7.06
N ILE A 318 -7.98 -9.41 6.65
CA ILE A 318 -9.36 -9.89 6.61
C ILE A 318 -9.93 -9.70 5.22
N LYS A 319 -10.64 -10.72 4.73
CA LYS A 319 -11.56 -10.63 3.60
C LYS A 319 -12.97 -10.88 4.10
N ALA A 320 -13.93 -10.05 3.68
CA ALA A 320 -15.32 -10.21 4.04
C ALA A 320 -16.26 -9.98 2.84
N SER A 321 -17.40 -10.67 2.83
CA SER A 321 -18.51 -10.46 1.86
C SER A 321 -19.86 -10.76 2.51
N PHE A 322 -20.96 -10.40 1.83
CA PHE A 322 -22.33 -10.67 2.27
C PHE A 322 -22.80 -12.06 1.85
#